data_23497546a3c927bd9a7d14e07e25aa6e
#
_entry.id   23497546a3c927bd9a7d14e07e25aa6e
#
_cell.length_a   1.000
_cell.length_b   1.000
_cell.length_c   1.000
_cell.angle_alpha   90.00
_cell.angle_beta   90.00
_cell.angle_gamma   90.00
#
_symmetry.space_group_name_H-M   'P 1'
#
loop_
_entity.id
_entity.type
_entity.pdbx_description
1 polymer ?
#
loop_
_entity_poly.entity_id
_entity_poly.type
_entity_poly.pdbx_seq_one_letter_code
_entity_poly.pdbx_strand_id
1 'polypeptide(L)'
;LLNRDTSFLKKTLLVGDLFSESLRSAIDKFVVTYSAGITSYLNNINASSPFPRLADMWKKIMLKSHFIAAADTTNLMAEIAQVNRVNTLTASASTTPDEMRYLALPFFGRICPYETPAGKKLGLVNTKAIGAKVIDGMLCTPYRKVKRTSNGIEISNKITYMSVKDELGKKFGDILTLQKDANGNYMNTPIIAKIPNPEASDEPFIVATIDAFDLAGGYVAAHPEQFLSPTAALIPFACCNDTNRITFGLNQIRQAIYLQN
;
A
#
# COMPACT_ATOMS: atom_id res chain seq x y z
N LEU A 1 -22.80 -3.80 2.53
CA LEU A 1 -22.00 -4.92 2.00
C LEU A 1 -20.95 -4.30 1.08
N LEU A 2 -19.70 -4.23 1.54
CA LEU A 2 -18.59 -3.71 0.74
C LEU A 2 -18.41 -4.61 -0.50
N ASN A 3 -18.34 -3.99 -1.66
CA ASN A 3 -18.17 -4.67 -2.93
C ASN A 3 -16.90 -5.54 -2.89
N ARG A 4 -16.99 -6.79 -3.37
CA ARG A 4 -15.87 -7.75 -3.40
C ARG A 4 -14.68 -7.25 -4.23
N ASP A 5 -14.92 -6.32 -5.14
CA ASP A 5 -13.90 -5.80 -6.06
C ASP A 5 -13.10 -4.63 -5.48
N THR A 6 -13.49 -4.10 -4.32
CA THR A 6 -12.74 -3.05 -3.64
C THR A 6 -11.40 -3.57 -3.11
N SER A 7 -10.32 -3.06 -3.70
CA SER A 7 -8.95 -3.54 -3.42
C SER A 7 -8.44 -3.17 -2.02
N PHE A 8 -9.02 -2.18 -1.34
CA PHE A 8 -8.55 -1.70 -0.05
C PHE A 8 -8.77 -2.66 1.14
N LEU A 9 -9.65 -3.66 0.99
CA LEU A 9 -9.86 -4.71 2.00
C LEU A 9 -9.01 -5.95 1.76
N LYS A 10 -8.31 -6.02 0.63
CA LYS A 10 -7.47 -7.16 0.30
C LYS A 10 -6.19 -7.15 1.13
N LYS A 11 -5.73 -8.33 1.49
CA LYS A 11 -4.43 -8.47 2.14
C LYS A 11 -3.31 -8.17 1.16
N THR A 12 -2.28 -7.49 1.64
CA THR A 12 -1.02 -7.37 0.92
C THR A 12 -0.29 -8.70 1.04
N LEU A 13 -0.02 -9.33 -0.09
CA LEU A 13 0.81 -10.53 -0.14
C LEU A 13 2.28 -10.12 -0.02
N LEU A 14 2.94 -10.62 0.99
CA LEU A 14 4.38 -10.47 1.17
C LEU A 14 5.12 -11.55 0.39
N VAL A 15 6.41 -11.35 0.16
CA VAL A 15 7.27 -12.32 -0.54
C VAL A 15 7.18 -13.71 0.09
N GLY A 16 7.10 -13.80 1.43
CA GLY A 16 6.94 -15.05 2.15
C GLY A 16 5.63 -15.79 1.84
N ASP A 17 4.52 -15.06 1.71
CA ASP A 17 3.21 -15.65 1.38
C ASP A 17 3.21 -16.22 -0.03
N LEU A 18 3.70 -15.44 -0.98
CA LEU A 18 3.82 -15.85 -2.38
C LEU A 18 4.75 -17.05 -2.54
N PHE A 19 5.83 -17.03 -1.78
CA PHE A 19 6.79 -18.11 -1.76
C PHE A 19 6.20 -19.39 -1.19
N SER A 20 5.49 -19.32 -0.06
CA SER A 20 4.83 -20.47 0.56
C SER A 20 3.74 -21.08 -0.34
N GLU A 21 2.99 -20.26 -1.05
CA GLU A 21 1.99 -20.72 -2.03
C GLU A 21 2.66 -21.43 -3.22
N SER A 22 3.72 -20.85 -3.77
CA SER A 22 4.50 -21.46 -4.85
C SER A 22 5.15 -22.78 -4.42
N LEU A 23 5.68 -22.83 -3.20
CA LEU A 23 6.28 -24.04 -2.64
C LEU A 23 5.22 -25.13 -2.43
N ARG A 24 4.05 -24.77 -1.87
CA ARG A 24 2.94 -25.72 -1.69
C ARG A 24 2.50 -26.31 -3.03
N SER A 25 2.28 -25.47 -4.05
CA SER A 25 1.94 -25.94 -5.41
C SER A 25 3.03 -26.84 -6.02
N ALA A 26 4.30 -26.59 -5.73
CA ALA A 26 5.39 -27.42 -6.19
C ALA A 26 5.44 -28.76 -5.46
N ILE A 27 5.17 -28.79 -4.15
CA ILE A 27 5.07 -30.02 -3.33
C ILE A 27 3.88 -30.85 -3.80
N ASP A 28 2.71 -30.25 -4.03
CA ASP A 28 1.53 -30.96 -4.51
C ASP A 28 1.80 -31.66 -5.86
N LYS A 29 2.43 -30.94 -6.79
CA LYS A 29 2.86 -31.52 -8.08
C LYS A 29 3.88 -32.65 -7.89
N PHE A 30 4.80 -32.48 -6.94
CA PHE A 30 5.77 -33.50 -6.59
C PHE A 30 5.08 -34.78 -6.07
N VAL A 31 4.13 -34.63 -5.13
CA VAL A 31 3.37 -35.76 -4.57
C VAL A 31 2.61 -36.50 -5.65
N VAL A 32 1.93 -35.79 -6.55
CA VAL A 32 1.20 -36.39 -7.68
C VAL A 32 2.16 -37.14 -8.62
N THR A 33 3.29 -36.54 -8.98
CA THR A 33 4.30 -37.15 -9.83
C THR A 33 4.95 -38.38 -9.17
N TYR A 34 5.18 -38.29 -7.86
CA TYR A 34 5.73 -39.37 -7.06
C TYR A 34 4.78 -40.58 -7.01
N SER A 35 3.48 -40.35 -6.70
CA SER A 35 2.49 -41.43 -6.63
C SER A 35 2.31 -42.12 -7.98
N ALA A 36 2.40 -41.39 -9.11
CA ALA A 36 2.34 -41.93 -10.45
C ALA A 36 3.63 -42.67 -10.88
N GLY A 37 4.79 -42.16 -10.43
CA GLY A 37 6.11 -42.67 -10.82
C GLY A 37 6.64 -43.84 -9.99
N ILE A 38 6.12 -44.03 -8.75
CA ILE A 38 6.64 -45.04 -7.83
C ILE A 38 6.45 -46.47 -8.36
N THR A 39 5.32 -46.73 -8.99
CA THR A 39 5.01 -48.04 -9.63
C THR A 39 5.95 -48.32 -10.81
N SER A 40 6.24 -47.29 -11.62
CA SER A 40 7.19 -47.42 -12.73
C SER A 40 8.62 -47.63 -12.23
N TYR A 41 9.01 -46.92 -11.15
CA TYR A 41 10.33 -47.01 -10.53
C TYR A 41 10.56 -48.36 -9.86
N LEU A 42 9.57 -48.88 -9.14
CA LEU A 42 9.62 -50.19 -8.52
C LEU A 42 9.71 -51.36 -9.53
N ASN A 43 9.13 -51.13 -10.72
CA ASN A 43 9.18 -52.11 -11.81
C ASN A 43 10.49 -52.04 -12.63
N ASN A 44 11.25 -50.98 -12.49
CA ASN A 44 12.50 -50.78 -13.25
C ASN A 44 13.61 -50.16 -12.36
N ILE A 45 14.33 -50.99 -11.65
CA ILE A 45 15.38 -50.62 -10.69
C ILE A 45 16.50 -49.77 -11.31
N ASN A 46 16.69 -49.84 -12.62
CA ASN A 46 17.69 -49.05 -13.36
C ASN A 46 17.17 -47.70 -13.89
N ALA A 47 15.92 -47.36 -13.60
CA ALA A 47 15.37 -46.06 -14.01
C ALA A 47 15.97 -44.92 -13.17
N SER A 48 16.25 -43.80 -13.80
CA SER A 48 16.65 -42.57 -13.09
C SER A 48 15.57 -42.16 -12.10
N SER A 49 16.00 -41.67 -10.94
CA SER A 49 15.09 -41.20 -9.88
C SER A 49 14.01 -40.27 -10.44
N PRO A 50 12.72 -40.57 -10.23
CA PRO A 50 11.61 -39.74 -10.69
C PRO A 50 11.51 -38.40 -9.93
N PHE A 51 12.38 -38.17 -8.96
CA PHE A 51 12.33 -37.01 -8.10
C PHE A 51 13.04 -35.81 -8.73
N PRO A 52 12.34 -34.70 -8.98
CA PRO A 52 13.02 -33.45 -9.33
C PRO A 52 13.88 -33.01 -8.16
N ARG A 53 15.11 -32.56 -8.45
CA ARG A 53 15.98 -32.00 -7.42
C ARG A 53 15.29 -30.77 -6.80
N LEU A 54 15.22 -30.71 -5.48
CA LEU A 54 14.62 -29.57 -4.77
C LEU A 54 15.26 -28.24 -5.20
N ALA A 55 16.56 -28.23 -5.49
CA ALA A 55 17.29 -27.09 -6.03
C ALA A 55 16.77 -26.61 -7.38
N ASP A 56 16.38 -27.51 -8.28
CA ASP A 56 15.84 -27.14 -9.60
C ASP A 56 14.42 -26.60 -9.50
N MET A 57 13.63 -27.12 -8.54
CA MET A 57 12.33 -26.54 -8.20
C MET A 57 12.47 -25.12 -7.66
N TRP A 58 13.43 -24.91 -6.74
CA TRP A 58 13.76 -23.59 -6.22
C TRP A 58 14.15 -22.60 -7.30
N LYS A 59 15.08 -22.99 -8.18
CA LYS A 59 15.49 -22.15 -9.31
C LYS A 59 14.31 -21.78 -10.21
N LYS A 60 13.39 -22.72 -10.46
CA LYS A 60 12.19 -22.44 -11.26
C LYS A 60 11.25 -21.45 -10.57
N ILE A 61 11.04 -21.58 -9.26
CA ILE A 61 10.23 -20.67 -8.46
C ILE A 61 10.87 -19.28 -8.48
N MET A 62 12.18 -19.19 -8.19
CA MET A 62 12.90 -17.93 -8.13
C MET A 62 13.02 -17.24 -9.49
N LEU A 63 13.34 -17.96 -10.56
CA LEU A 63 13.60 -17.35 -11.88
C LEU A 63 12.34 -17.10 -12.71
N LYS A 64 11.26 -17.85 -12.49
CA LYS A 64 10.01 -17.72 -13.25
C LYS A 64 8.91 -16.96 -12.51
N SER A 65 9.16 -16.55 -11.27
CA SER A 65 8.20 -15.79 -10.50
C SER A 65 8.01 -14.40 -11.08
N HIS A 66 6.75 -13.99 -11.29
CA HIS A 66 6.39 -12.62 -11.66
C HIS A 66 6.74 -11.57 -10.59
N PHE A 67 7.19 -12.02 -9.42
CA PHE A 67 7.51 -11.18 -8.27
C PHE A 67 9.00 -10.80 -8.21
N ILE A 68 9.82 -11.39 -9.08
CA ILE A 68 11.25 -11.06 -9.17
C ILE A 68 11.43 -10.05 -10.29
N ALA A 69 11.98 -8.92 -9.96
CA ALA A 69 12.41 -7.89 -10.89
C ALA A 69 13.90 -7.61 -10.68
N ALA A 70 14.58 -7.19 -11.74
CA ALA A 70 15.94 -6.69 -11.58
C ALA A 70 15.92 -5.46 -10.66
N ALA A 71 16.94 -5.35 -9.80
CA ALA A 71 17.09 -4.18 -8.94
C ALA A 71 17.37 -2.94 -9.82
N ASP A 72 16.67 -1.85 -9.55
CA ASP A 72 16.93 -0.57 -10.18
C ASP A 72 18.03 0.14 -9.38
N THR A 73 19.24 0.06 -9.88
CA THR A 73 20.44 0.63 -9.23
C THR A 73 20.84 1.99 -9.83
N THR A 74 19.94 2.64 -10.54
CA THR A 74 20.22 3.94 -11.19
C THR A 74 20.59 4.99 -10.15
N ASN A 75 19.85 5.09 -9.07
CA ASN A 75 20.14 5.91 -7.90
C ASN A 75 19.39 5.41 -6.66
N LEU A 76 19.72 5.95 -5.49
CA LEU A 76 19.09 5.57 -4.22
C LEU A 76 17.57 5.75 -4.22
N MET A 77 17.06 6.81 -4.88
CA MET A 77 15.62 7.09 -4.91
C MET A 77 14.88 6.11 -5.83
N ALA A 78 15.50 5.63 -6.90
CA ALA A 78 14.95 4.57 -7.74
C ALA A 78 14.83 3.26 -6.97
N GLU A 79 15.85 2.91 -6.19
CA GLU A 79 15.85 1.73 -5.31
C GLU A 79 14.75 1.82 -4.24
N ILE A 80 14.66 2.95 -3.52
CA ILE A 80 13.61 3.20 -2.52
C ILE A 80 12.21 3.12 -3.15
N ALA A 81 12.01 3.72 -4.32
CA ALA A 81 10.74 3.67 -5.03
C ALA A 81 10.38 2.23 -5.43
N GLN A 82 11.36 1.44 -5.90
CA GLN A 82 11.15 0.05 -6.28
C GLN A 82 10.72 -0.82 -5.09
N VAL A 83 11.38 -0.68 -3.93
CA VAL A 83 11.07 -1.45 -2.72
C VAL A 83 9.68 -1.09 -2.14
N ASN A 84 9.22 0.15 -2.37
CA ASN A 84 7.92 0.61 -1.88
C ASN A 84 6.79 0.38 -2.89
N ARG A 85 7.02 -0.29 -4.02
CA ARG A 85 5.96 -0.59 -5.00
C ARG A 85 4.94 -1.57 -4.45
N VAL A 86 3.68 -1.26 -4.73
CA VAL A 86 2.51 -2.12 -4.44
C VAL A 86 1.83 -2.39 -5.77
N ASN A 87 1.96 -3.62 -6.26
CA ASN A 87 1.39 -4.02 -7.54
C ASN A 87 0.06 -4.73 -7.31
N THR A 88 -0.93 -4.42 -8.14
CA THR A 88 -2.14 -5.22 -8.22
C THR A 88 -1.83 -6.49 -9.03
N LEU A 89 -2.08 -7.64 -8.43
CA LEU A 89 -1.85 -8.95 -9.05
C LEU A 89 -2.96 -9.28 -10.05
N THR A 90 -3.00 -8.55 -11.15
CA THR A 90 -3.94 -8.84 -12.24
C THR A 90 -3.18 -9.39 -13.44
N ALA A 91 -3.79 -10.34 -14.13
CA ALA A 91 -3.17 -11.08 -15.22
C ALA A 91 -2.76 -10.18 -16.40
N SER A 92 -3.49 -9.09 -16.63
CA SER A 92 -3.22 -8.18 -17.75
C SER A 92 -3.77 -6.78 -17.48
N ALA A 93 -2.96 -5.76 -17.79
CA ALA A 93 -3.38 -4.36 -17.70
C ALA A 93 -4.51 -4.01 -18.68
N SER A 94 -4.69 -4.77 -19.76
CA SER A 94 -5.74 -4.56 -20.75
C SER A 94 -7.10 -5.14 -20.36
N THR A 95 -7.14 -6.10 -19.42
CA THR A 95 -8.37 -6.78 -18.98
C THR A 95 -8.84 -6.32 -17.61
N THR A 96 -8.08 -5.45 -16.94
CA THR A 96 -8.43 -4.97 -15.60
C THR A 96 -9.48 -3.86 -15.69
N PRO A 97 -10.62 -3.97 -14.98
CA PRO A 97 -11.64 -2.92 -14.92
C PRO A 97 -11.07 -1.60 -14.41
N ASP A 98 -11.65 -0.49 -14.86
CA ASP A 98 -11.19 0.84 -14.47
C ASP A 98 -11.46 1.14 -12.99
N GLU A 99 -12.49 0.55 -12.39
CA GLU A 99 -12.80 0.68 -10.96
C GLU A 99 -11.65 0.23 -10.07
N MET A 100 -10.86 -0.76 -10.50
CA MET A 100 -9.69 -1.23 -9.76
C MET A 100 -8.49 -0.28 -9.83
N ARG A 101 -8.53 0.72 -10.69
CA ARG A 101 -7.47 1.73 -10.89
C ARG A 101 -7.66 2.97 -10.05
N TYR A 102 -8.88 3.21 -9.58
CA TYR A 102 -9.21 4.39 -8.80
C TYR A 102 -8.68 4.28 -7.36
N LEU A 103 -8.17 5.41 -6.88
CA LEU A 103 -7.78 5.55 -5.48
C LEU A 103 -8.97 6.10 -4.70
N ALA A 104 -9.63 5.23 -3.95
CA ALA A 104 -10.68 5.60 -3.02
C ALA A 104 -10.10 6.16 -1.69
N LEU A 105 -10.92 6.87 -0.92
CA LEU A 105 -10.53 7.46 0.37
C LEU A 105 -9.85 6.48 1.36
N PRO A 106 -10.18 5.19 1.41
CA PRO A 106 -9.47 4.23 2.24
C PRO A 106 -7.97 4.08 1.92
N PHE A 107 -7.52 4.45 0.72
CA PHE A 107 -6.10 4.42 0.37
C PHE A 107 -5.30 5.61 0.88
N PHE A 108 -5.97 6.67 1.34
CA PHE A 108 -5.30 7.84 1.87
C PHE A 108 -4.35 7.49 3.03
N GLY A 109 -3.10 7.94 2.93
CA GLY A 109 -2.04 7.61 3.88
C GLY A 109 -1.47 6.18 3.76
N ARG A 110 -1.93 5.37 2.78
CA ARG A 110 -1.43 4.02 2.49
C ARG A 110 -0.71 3.93 1.16
N ILE A 111 -1.31 4.52 0.14
CA ILE A 111 -0.80 4.56 -1.24
C ILE A 111 -0.67 6.02 -1.66
N CYS A 112 0.44 6.34 -2.30
CA CYS A 112 0.69 7.67 -2.84
C CYS A 112 -0.24 7.94 -4.03
N PRO A 113 -0.97 9.07 -4.06
CA PRO A 113 -1.87 9.40 -5.16
C PRO A 113 -1.13 9.82 -6.44
N TYR A 114 0.12 10.23 -6.34
CA TYR A 114 0.88 10.77 -7.45
C TYR A 114 1.83 9.77 -8.11
N GLU A 115 2.38 8.83 -7.36
CA GLU A 115 3.42 7.94 -7.85
C GLU A 115 2.83 6.65 -8.44
N THR A 116 2.40 6.77 -9.69
CA THR A 116 1.92 5.67 -10.52
C THR A 116 2.45 5.85 -11.95
N PRO A 117 2.73 4.77 -12.72
CA PRO A 117 3.18 4.90 -14.11
C PRO A 117 2.08 5.51 -14.99
N ALA A 118 2.48 6.29 -15.97
CA ALA A 118 1.59 6.75 -17.03
C ALA A 118 1.19 5.59 -17.98
N GLY A 119 0.04 5.71 -18.66
CA GLY A 119 -0.44 4.79 -19.67
C GLY A 119 -1.15 3.55 -19.11
N LYS A 120 -1.03 2.40 -19.80
CA LYS A 120 -1.82 1.19 -19.52
C LYS A 120 -1.70 0.63 -18.10
N LYS A 121 -0.64 0.96 -17.38
CA LYS A 121 -0.39 0.50 -16.01
C LYS A 121 -0.80 1.52 -14.95
N LEU A 122 -1.43 2.63 -15.33
CA LEU A 122 -1.93 3.65 -14.41
C LEU A 122 -2.86 3.01 -13.37
N GLY A 123 -2.63 3.30 -12.09
CA GLY A 123 -3.42 2.79 -10.97
C GLY A 123 -3.20 1.31 -10.61
N LEU A 124 -2.51 0.53 -11.45
CA LEU A 124 -2.21 -0.89 -11.18
C LEU A 124 -0.85 -1.10 -10.51
N VAL A 125 0.07 -0.19 -10.74
CA VAL A 125 1.37 -0.14 -10.08
C VAL A 125 1.39 1.12 -9.24
N ASN A 126 1.34 0.96 -7.94
CA ASN A 126 1.27 2.05 -6.99
C ASN A 126 2.51 2.05 -6.10
N THR A 127 2.72 3.11 -5.35
CA THR A 127 3.81 3.22 -4.40
C THR A 127 3.24 3.45 -3.00
N LYS A 128 3.77 2.73 -2.04
CA LYS A 128 3.38 2.84 -0.64
C LYS A 128 3.71 4.25 -0.11
N ALA A 129 2.80 4.83 0.65
CA ALA A 129 3.00 6.10 1.33
C ALA A 129 4.07 6.00 2.43
N ILE A 130 4.75 7.12 2.72
CA ILE A 130 5.95 7.18 3.56
C ILE A 130 5.73 6.64 4.98
N GLY A 131 4.56 6.89 5.57
CA GLY A 131 4.22 6.42 6.91
C GLY A 131 3.60 5.02 6.97
N ALA A 132 3.19 4.46 5.84
CA ALA A 132 2.44 3.22 5.81
C ALA A 132 3.31 2.00 6.12
N LYS A 133 2.75 1.06 6.90
CA LYS A 133 3.38 -0.22 7.26
C LYS A 133 2.43 -1.37 6.94
N VAL A 134 2.98 -2.53 6.61
CA VAL A 134 2.21 -3.77 6.51
C VAL A 134 2.22 -4.44 7.88
N ILE A 135 1.05 -4.61 8.46
CA ILE A 135 0.82 -5.29 9.76
C ILE A 135 -0.26 -6.33 9.52
N ASP A 136 0.03 -7.59 9.84
CA ASP A 136 -0.86 -8.74 9.62
C ASP A 136 -1.42 -8.84 8.19
N GLY A 137 -0.57 -8.50 7.21
CA GLY A 137 -0.92 -8.50 5.80
C GLY A 137 -1.81 -7.33 5.36
N MET A 138 -2.06 -6.34 6.21
CA MET A 138 -2.84 -5.15 5.89
C MET A 138 -1.97 -3.90 5.85
N LEU A 139 -2.20 -3.02 4.87
CA LEU A 139 -1.59 -1.70 4.86
C LEU A 139 -2.22 -0.83 5.96
N CYS A 140 -1.40 -0.41 6.91
CA CYS A 140 -1.80 0.41 8.05
C CYS A 140 -1.17 1.80 7.95
N THR A 141 -1.94 2.80 8.36
CA THR A 141 -1.55 4.23 8.38
C THR A 141 -1.37 4.71 9.80
N PRO A 142 -0.37 5.56 10.10
CA PRO A 142 -0.14 6.10 11.43
C PRO A 142 -1.12 7.25 11.73
N TYR A 143 -1.74 7.19 12.90
CA TYR A 143 -2.64 8.22 13.42
C TYR A 143 -2.32 8.57 14.86
N ARG A 144 -2.71 9.77 15.28
CA ARG A 144 -2.71 10.23 16.67
C ARG A 144 -4.13 10.41 17.15
N LYS A 145 -4.43 9.92 18.35
CA LYS A 145 -5.77 10.05 18.94
C LYS A 145 -6.02 11.47 19.43
N VAL A 146 -7.21 11.99 19.17
CA VAL A 146 -7.68 13.27 19.66
C VAL A 146 -8.53 13.04 20.93
N LYS A 147 -8.20 13.77 21.99
CA LYS A 147 -8.93 13.74 23.26
C LYS A 147 -9.62 15.08 23.48
N ARG A 148 -10.78 15.07 24.09
CA ARG A 148 -11.43 16.27 24.57
C ARG A 148 -10.85 16.68 25.92
N THR A 149 -10.55 17.95 26.08
CA THR A 149 -10.05 18.57 27.31
C THR A 149 -11.01 19.69 27.70
N SER A 150 -10.94 20.19 28.94
CA SER A 150 -11.75 21.31 29.42
C SER A 150 -11.60 22.57 28.54
N ASN A 151 -10.43 22.77 27.95
CA ASN A 151 -10.04 23.95 27.15
C ASN A 151 -10.04 23.70 25.64
N GLY A 152 -10.63 22.57 25.15
CA GLY A 152 -10.65 22.24 23.73
C GLY A 152 -10.32 20.79 23.43
N ILE A 153 -9.44 20.58 22.46
CA ILE A 153 -8.94 19.25 22.08
C ILE A 153 -7.43 19.16 22.28
N GLU A 154 -6.96 17.96 22.60
CA GLU A 154 -5.53 17.63 22.72
C GLU A 154 -5.22 16.45 21.80
N ILE A 155 -4.10 16.53 21.09
CA ILE A 155 -3.59 15.45 20.22
C ILE A 155 -2.57 14.64 21.00
N SER A 156 -2.81 13.36 21.13
CA SER A 156 -1.88 12.43 21.81
C SER A 156 -0.58 12.29 21.03
N ASN A 157 0.55 12.21 21.74
CA ASN A 157 1.84 11.92 21.13
C ASN A 157 2.00 10.45 20.70
N LYS A 158 1.12 9.57 21.20
CA LYS A 158 1.17 8.14 20.85
C LYS A 158 0.65 7.92 19.43
N ILE A 159 1.49 7.32 18.58
CA ILE A 159 1.12 6.89 17.23
C ILE A 159 0.45 5.52 17.30
N THR A 160 -0.69 5.40 16.63
CA THR A 160 -1.43 4.15 16.47
C THR A 160 -1.55 3.84 14.98
N TYR A 161 -1.11 2.66 14.58
CA TYR A 161 -1.28 2.19 13.20
C TYR A 161 -2.65 1.54 13.05
N MET A 162 -3.37 1.91 11.99
CA MET A 162 -4.70 1.40 11.72
C MET A 162 -4.82 0.89 10.29
N SER A 163 -5.43 -0.29 10.15
CA SER A 163 -5.90 -0.80 8.87
C SER A 163 -7.23 -0.12 8.50
N VAL A 164 -7.70 -0.32 7.26
CA VAL A 164 -9.02 0.21 6.84
C VAL A 164 -10.14 -0.36 7.71
N LYS A 165 -10.02 -1.62 8.14
CA LYS A 165 -11.03 -2.24 9.03
C LYS A 165 -11.12 -1.54 10.38
N ASP A 166 -9.96 -1.13 10.93
CA ASP A 166 -9.90 -0.43 12.21
C ASP A 166 -10.40 1.00 12.12
N GLU A 167 -10.40 1.59 10.92
CA GLU A 167 -10.89 2.93 10.67
C GLU A 167 -12.42 3.02 10.59
N LEU A 168 -13.08 1.92 10.24
CA LEU A 168 -14.53 1.91 10.07
C LEU A 168 -15.23 2.48 11.30
N GLY A 169 -16.17 3.39 11.07
CA GLY A 169 -16.93 4.07 12.14
C GLY A 169 -16.18 5.17 12.88
N LYS A 170 -14.95 5.52 12.48
CA LYS A 170 -14.15 6.57 13.15
C LYS A 170 -13.99 7.81 12.27
N LYS A 171 -13.77 8.95 12.93
CA LYS A 171 -13.51 10.25 12.28
C LYS A 171 -12.00 10.52 12.23
N PHE A 172 -11.53 11.06 11.11
CA PHE A 172 -10.13 11.39 10.90
C PHE A 172 -10.02 12.83 10.37
N GLY A 173 -9.50 13.74 11.20
CA GLY A 173 -9.27 15.12 10.82
C GLY A 173 -7.95 15.30 10.06
N ASP A 174 -7.92 16.29 9.19
CA ASP A 174 -6.68 16.75 8.57
C ASP A 174 -5.92 17.65 9.56
N ILE A 175 -4.68 17.26 9.88
CA ILE A 175 -3.82 18.00 10.80
C ILE A 175 -3.48 19.40 10.29
N LEU A 176 -3.45 19.63 8.97
CA LEU A 176 -3.14 20.92 8.37
C LEU A 176 -4.25 21.96 8.54
N THR A 177 -5.49 21.51 8.71
CA THR A 177 -6.64 22.41 8.89
C THR A 177 -6.87 22.81 10.34
N LEU A 178 -6.19 22.12 11.29
CA LEU A 178 -6.28 22.43 12.72
C LEU A 178 -5.49 23.71 13.07
N GLN A 179 -6.16 24.70 13.62
CA GLN A 179 -5.58 25.96 14.02
C GLN A 179 -5.34 26.02 15.53
N LYS A 180 -4.26 26.69 15.93
CA LYS A 180 -3.93 26.95 17.34
C LYS A 180 -4.03 28.44 17.65
N ASP A 181 -4.45 28.72 18.87
CA ASP A 181 -4.42 30.09 19.43
C ASP A 181 -2.99 30.50 19.83
N ALA A 182 -2.83 31.72 20.30
CA ALA A 182 -1.55 32.25 20.78
C ALA A 182 -1.00 31.48 22.01
N ASN A 183 -1.86 30.76 22.74
CA ASN A 183 -1.51 29.96 23.91
C ASN A 183 -1.16 28.50 23.54
N GLY A 184 -1.24 28.16 22.25
CA GLY A 184 -0.95 26.80 21.75
C GLY A 184 -2.11 25.81 21.83
N ASN A 185 -3.32 26.23 22.27
CA ASN A 185 -4.51 25.41 22.32
C ASN A 185 -5.17 25.35 20.95
N TYR A 186 -5.80 24.23 20.63
CA TYR A 186 -6.54 24.09 19.38
C TYR A 186 -7.89 24.83 19.44
N MET A 187 -8.14 25.67 18.45
CA MET A 187 -9.38 26.42 18.30
C MET A 187 -10.49 25.58 17.70
N ASN A 188 -11.73 25.92 18.03
CA ASN A 188 -12.90 25.29 17.39
C ASN A 188 -13.19 25.95 16.04
N THR A 189 -12.36 25.63 15.06
CA THR A 189 -12.48 26.08 13.68
C THR A 189 -12.98 24.96 12.80
N PRO A 190 -13.65 25.28 11.66
CA PRO A 190 -14.00 24.26 10.67
C PRO A 190 -12.75 23.57 10.15
N ILE A 191 -12.74 22.24 10.13
CA ILE A 191 -11.65 21.40 9.64
C ILE A 191 -12.16 20.43 8.59
N ILE A 192 -11.28 20.02 7.70
CA ILE A 192 -11.57 18.95 6.74
C ILE A 192 -11.35 17.60 7.45
N ALA A 193 -12.34 16.74 7.35
CA ALA A 193 -12.27 15.42 7.96
C ALA A 193 -12.80 14.32 7.04
N LYS A 194 -12.17 13.16 7.11
CA LYS A 194 -12.69 11.90 6.59
C LYS A 194 -13.61 11.31 7.66
N ILE A 195 -14.88 11.19 7.37
CA ILE A 195 -15.90 10.68 8.30
C ILE A 195 -16.56 9.43 7.71
N PRO A 196 -17.15 8.57 8.54
CA PRO A 196 -17.97 7.46 8.07
C PRO A 196 -19.08 7.95 7.15
N ASN A 197 -19.28 7.26 6.03
CA ASN A 197 -20.36 7.58 5.12
C ASN A 197 -21.70 7.20 5.78
N PRO A 198 -22.65 8.13 5.95
CA PRO A 198 -23.96 7.85 6.51
C PRO A 198 -24.85 7.05 5.54
N GLU A 199 -24.58 7.12 4.25
CA GLU A 199 -25.29 6.36 3.23
C GLU A 199 -24.65 4.95 3.13
N ALA A 200 -25.50 3.92 3.02
CA ALA A 200 -25.04 2.54 2.82
C ALA A 200 -24.52 2.34 1.38
N SER A 201 -23.46 3.04 1.03
CA SER A 201 -22.79 2.98 -0.28
C SER A 201 -21.53 2.09 -0.22
N ASP A 202 -20.99 1.77 -1.39
CA ASP A 202 -19.74 1.02 -1.52
C ASP A 202 -18.53 1.78 -0.95
N GLU A 203 -18.65 3.11 -0.80
CA GLU A 203 -17.61 3.95 -0.19
C GLU A 203 -17.85 4.11 1.32
N PRO A 204 -16.95 3.55 2.17
CA PRO A 204 -17.14 3.58 3.62
C PRO A 204 -16.89 4.95 4.25
N PHE A 205 -16.31 5.89 3.52
CA PHE A 205 -15.95 7.22 4.00
C PHE A 205 -16.33 8.31 3.01
N ILE A 206 -16.63 9.48 3.56
CA ILE A 206 -16.74 10.74 2.81
C ILE A 206 -15.84 11.80 3.40
N VAL A 207 -15.51 12.82 2.62
CA VAL A 207 -14.85 14.04 3.09
C VAL A 207 -15.92 15.07 3.44
N ALA A 208 -15.86 15.59 4.66
CA ALA A 208 -16.78 16.63 5.11
C ALA A 208 -16.03 17.68 5.95
N THR A 209 -16.63 18.86 6.04
CA THR A 209 -16.19 19.89 6.97
C THR A 209 -16.94 19.71 8.29
N ILE A 210 -16.20 19.59 9.38
CA ILE A 210 -16.72 19.46 10.75
C ILE A 210 -16.01 20.47 11.66
N ASP A 211 -16.60 20.76 12.80
CA ASP A 211 -15.92 21.56 13.82
C ASP A 211 -14.78 20.76 14.47
N ALA A 212 -13.67 21.42 14.78
CA ALA A 212 -12.49 20.76 15.35
C ALA A 212 -12.83 20.02 16.67
N PHE A 213 -13.76 20.54 17.47
CA PHE A 213 -14.18 19.89 18.73
C PHE A 213 -15.03 18.63 18.48
N ASP A 214 -15.70 18.51 17.34
CA ASP A 214 -16.45 17.32 16.96
C ASP A 214 -15.55 16.15 16.54
N LEU A 215 -14.25 16.43 16.37
CA LEU A 215 -13.24 15.41 16.17
C LEU A 215 -12.86 14.70 17.50
N ALA A 216 -13.31 15.19 18.64
CA ALA A 216 -13.00 14.58 19.94
C ALA A 216 -13.38 13.10 19.98
N GLY A 217 -12.42 12.24 20.38
CA GLY A 217 -12.54 10.77 20.31
C GLY A 217 -12.12 10.16 18.99
N GLY A 218 -11.96 10.97 17.93
CA GLY A 218 -11.41 10.58 16.63
C GLY A 218 -9.89 10.62 16.59
N TYR A 219 -9.36 10.79 15.39
CA TYR A 219 -7.94 10.71 15.10
C TYR A 219 -7.51 11.81 14.12
N VAL A 220 -6.22 12.11 14.13
CA VAL A 220 -5.59 12.96 13.10
C VAL A 220 -4.40 12.23 12.49
N ALA A 221 -4.02 12.61 11.28
CA ALA A 221 -2.81 12.14 10.65
C ALA A 221 -1.59 12.38 11.55
N ALA A 222 -0.67 11.43 11.63
CA ALA A 222 0.53 11.58 12.45
C ALA A 222 1.46 12.66 11.90
N HIS A 223 1.54 12.77 10.56
CA HIS A 223 2.32 13.75 9.82
C HIS A 223 1.52 14.28 8.63
N PRO A 224 1.67 15.56 8.27
CA PRO A 224 0.91 16.16 7.17
C PRO A 224 1.20 15.50 5.81
N GLU A 225 2.42 15.07 5.58
CA GLU A 225 2.88 14.50 4.30
C GLU A 225 2.78 12.97 4.24
N GLN A 226 2.16 12.33 5.24
CA GLN A 226 2.14 10.86 5.33
C GLN A 226 1.44 10.16 4.17
N PHE A 227 0.66 10.89 3.35
CA PHE A 227 -0.01 10.34 2.17
C PHE A 227 0.87 10.30 0.91
N LEU A 228 2.03 10.97 0.93
CA LEU A 228 2.99 10.98 -0.17
C LEU A 228 3.93 9.78 -0.09
N SER A 229 4.47 9.34 -1.23
CA SER A 229 5.60 8.41 -1.25
C SER A 229 6.90 9.11 -0.86
N PRO A 230 7.97 8.38 -0.51
CA PRO A 230 9.26 8.97 -0.19
C PRO A 230 9.80 9.88 -1.31
N THR A 231 9.61 9.50 -2.57
CA THR A 231 9.99 10.29 -3.75
C THR A 231 9.12 11.52 -3.93
N ALA A 232 7.81 11.39 -3.76
CA ALA A 232 6.87 12.51 -3.92
C ALA A 232 7.04 13.57 -2.82
N ALA A 233 7.41 13.16 -1.61
CA ALA A 233 7.67 14.07 -0.50
C ALA A 233 8.91 14.98 -0.72
N LEU A 234 9.80 14.61 -1.65
CA LEU A 234 10.95 15.44 -2.03
C LEU A 234 10.59 16.56 -3.02
N ILE A 235 9.39 16.53 -3.62
CA ILE A 235 8.95 17.57 -4.54
C ILE A 235 8.32 18.71 -3.75
N PRO A 236 8.92 19.91 -3.76
CA PRO A 236 8.35 21.05 -3.06
C PRO A 236 6.96 21.37 -3.61
N PHE A 237 6.02 21.67 -2.70
CA PHE A 237 4.65 22.04 -3.05
C PHE A 237 3.90 20.99 -3.91
N ALA A 238 4.21 19.70 -3.74
CA ALA A 238 3.55 18.63 -4.48
C ALA A 238 2.03 18.70 -4.40
N CYS A 239 1.47 19.02 -3.23
CA CYS A 239 0.02 19.15 -3.03
C CYS A 239 -0.64 20.32 -3.79
N CYS A 240 0.16 21.29 -4.22
CA CYS A 240 -0.31 22.49 -4.92
C CYS A 240 -0.05 22.43 -6.44
N ASN A 241 0.44 21.30 -6.94
CA ASN A 241 0.86 21.13 -8.32
C ASN A 241 -0.04 20.15 -9.09
N ASP A 242 -0.06 20.27 -10.42
CA ASP A 242 -0.76 19.32 -11.27
C ASP A 242 -0.11 17.94 -11.22
N THR A 243 -0.94 16.89 -11.21
CA THR A 243 -0.50 15.48 -11.11
C THR A 243 0.48 15.09 -12.21
N ASN A 244 0.29 15.57 -13.43
CA ASN A 244 1.20 15.27 -14.54
C ASN A 244 2.60 15.83 -14.32
N ARG A 245 2.69 17.06 -13.79
CA ARG A 245 3.97 17.69 -13.45
C ARG A 245 4.69 16.98 -12.32
N ILE A 246 3.95 16.54 -11.31
CA ILE A 246 4.51 15.74 -10.22
C ILE A 246 5.03 14.41 -10.75
N THR A 247 4.26 13.71 -11.55
CA THR A 247 4.67 12.44 -12.17
C THR A 247 5.92 12.61 -13.03
N PHE A 248 6.03 13.72 -13.77
CA PHE A 248 7.24 14.07 -14.51
C PHE A 248 8.43 14.28 -13.57
N GLY A 249 8.27 15.07 -12.50
CA GLY A 249 9.29 15.28 -11.47
C GLY A 249 9.75 13.99 -10.80
N LEU A 250 8.82 13.10 -10.47
CA LEU A 250 9.12 11.77 -9.91
C LEU A 250 9.99 10.93 -10.86
N ASN A 251 9.71 10.96 -12.15
CA ASN A 251 10.53 10.27 -13.14
C ASN A 251 11.94 10.85 -13.21
N GLN A 252 12.07 12.18 -13.15
CA GLN A 252 13.38 12.85 -13.15
C GLN A 252 14.20 12.48 -11.89
N ILE A 253 13.59 12.49 -10.71
CA ILE A 253 14.27 12.12 -9.46
C ILE A 253 14.81 10.68 -9.55
N ARG A 254 14.05 9.74 -10.10
CA ARG A 254 14.45 8.33 -10.22
C ARG A 254 15.50 8.09 -11.32
N GLN A 255 15.60 8.98 -12.28
CA GLN A 255 16.54 8.87 -13.41
C GLN A 255 17.79 9.73 -13.23
N ALA A 256 17.86 10.54 -12.19
CA ALA A 256 19.01 11.40 -11.91
C ALA A 256 20.27 10.55 -11.66
N ILE A 257 21.34 10.82 -12.42
CA ILE A 257 22.64 10.16 -12.27
C ILE A 257 23.60 11.17 -11.63
N TYR A 258 24.33 10.74 -10.61
CA TYR A 258 25.40 11.52 -10.01
C TYR A 258 26.69 11.27 -10.83
N LEU A 259 27.17 12.29 -11.51
CA LEU A 259 28.50 12.27 -12.09
C LEU A 259 29.50 12.64 -10.99
N GLN A 260 30.29 11.67 -10.52
CA GLN A 260 31.47 11.98 -9.72
C GLN A 260 32.55 12.54 -10.68
N ASN A 261 33.01 13.74 -10.42
CA ASN A 261 34.18 14.30 -11.05
C ASN A 261 35.45 13.66 -10.49
#